data_8b288a6804c48cd9a66c6e52678185f0
#
_entry.id   8b288a6804c48cd9a66c6e52678185f0
#
_cell.length_a   1.000
_cell.length_b   1.000
_cell.length_c   1.000
_cell.angle_alpha   90.00
_cell.angle_beta   90.00
_cell.angle_gamma   90.00
#
_symmetry.space_group_name_H-M   'P 1'
#
loop_
_entity.id
_entity.type
_entity.pdbx_description
1 polymer ?
#
loop_
_entity_poly.entity_id
_entity_poly.type
_entity_poly.pdbx_seq_one_letter_code
_entity_poly.pdbx_strand_id
1 'polypeptide(L)'
;MKLNVTILEDEATHAAQLKQLLEKWSNQNNISTSICHYFNDKDFSEKEYDEDELFFIDIELGSANGMDIAKQLRKDGFCGNIIFLTAFSEYVFDGYHVQALDYLLKPISQNKLEQCMKPILRNMQ
;
A
#
# COMPACT_ATOMS: atom_id res chain seq x y z
N MET A 1 12.87 14.79 -1.83
CA MET A 1 12.25 13.65 -2.51
C MET A 1 10.81 13.52 -2.07
N LYS A 2 9.96 13.08 -2.95
CA LYS A 2 8.53 12.97 -2.67
C LYS A 2 8.02 11.59 -3.04
N LEU A 3 7.17 11.02 -2.18
CA LEU A 3 6.54 9.73 -2.40
C LEU A 3 5.02 9.90 -2.39
N ASN A 4 4.36 9.45 -3.43
CA ASN A 4 2.91 9.43 -3.50
C ASN A 4 2.42 8.06 -3.04
N VAL A 5 1.49 8.07 -2.09
CA VAL A 5 0.97 6.84 -1.47
C VAL A 5 -0.54 6.82 -1.57
N THR A 6 -1.09 5.70 -1.99
CA THR A 6 -2.52 5.45 -1.95
C THR A 6 -2.81 4.28 -1.02
N ILE A 7 -3.72 4.47 -0.09
CA ILE A 7 -4.13 3.44 0.86
C ILE A 7 -5.57 3.03 0.55
N LEU A 8 -5.78 1.73 0.32
CA LEU A 8 -7.10 1.14 0.17
C LEU A 8 -7.38 0.30 1.41
N GLU A 9 -8.18 0.84 2.33
CA GLU A 9 -8.48 0.24 3.63
C GLU A 9 -9.86 0.68 4.08
N ASP A 10 -10.75 -0.27 4.38
CA ASP A 10 -12.13 0.03 4.77
C ASP A 10 -12.30 0.36 6.26
N GLU A 11 -11.30 0.08 7.09
CA GLU A 11 -11.34 0.42 8.51
C GLU A 11 -10.57 1.71 8.80
N ALA A 12 -11.29 2.73 9.26
CA ALA A 12 -10.69 4.05 9.51
C ALA A 12 -9.54 4.01 10.51
N THR A 13 -9.65 3.18 11.56
CA THR A 13 -8.61 3.07 12.58
C THR A 13 -7.33 2.46 12.03
N HIS A 14 -7.43 1.45 11.17
CA HIS A 14 -6.28 0.82 10.54
C HIS A 14 -5.60 1.79 9.57
N ALA A 15 -6.39 2.53 8.80
CA ALA A 15 -5.85 3.53 7.87
C ALA A 15 -5.13 4.66 8.62
N ALA A 16 -5.72 5.15 9.70
CA ALA A 16 -5.11 6.20 10.53
C ALA A 16 -3.79 5.73 11.14
N GLN A 17 -3.74 4.51 11.62
CA GLN A 17 -2.53 3.91 12.18
C GLN A 17 -1.43 3.83 11.12
N LEU A 18 -1.73 3.35 9.93
CA LEU A 18 -0.76 3.27 8.84
C LEU A 18 -0.26 4.65 8.44
N LYS A 19 -1.15 5.64 8.36
CA LYS A 19 -0.74 7.02 8.07
C LYS A 19 0.26 7.55 9.09
N GLN A 20 0.02 7.33 10.38
CA GLN A 20 0.93 7.76 11.43
C GLN A 20 2.31 7.11 11.29
N LEU A 21 2.34 5.81 11.00
CA LEU A 21 3.58 5.08 10.82
C LEU A 21 4.35 5.59 9.59
N LEU A 22 3.65 5.87 8.51
CA LEU A 22 4.24 6.43 7.28
C LEU A 22 4.79 7.84 7.51
N GLU A 23 4.06 8.68 8.23
CA GLU A 23 4.51 10.03 8.55
C GLU A 23 5.79 10.00 9.39
N LYS A 24 5.85 9.10 10.38
CA LYS A 24 7.05 8.93 11.19
C LYS A 24 8.22 8.47 10.34
N TRP A 25 8.00 7.50 9.46
CA TRP A 25 9.03 7.01 8.54
C TRP A 25 9.52 8.13 7.63
N SER A 26 8.62 8.91 7.06
CA SER A 26 8.98 9.99 6.13
C SER A 26 9.79 11.08 6.83
N ASN A 27 9.43 11.43 8.06
CA ASN A 27 10.16 12.42 8.83
C ASN A 27 11.57 11.93 9.17
N GLN A 28 11.72 10.66 9.52
CA GLN A 28 13.02 10.08 9.85
C GLN A 28 13.95 10.01 8.64
N ASN A 29 13.41 9.95 7.44
CA ASN A 29 14.19 9.79 6.21
C ASN A 29 14.20 11.04 5.33
N ASN A 30 13.67 12.16 5.82
CA ASN A 30 13.61 13.44 5.10
C ASN A 30 12.91 13.32 3.74
N ILE A 31 11.82 12.56 3.69
CA ILE A 31 11.03 12.32 2.49
C ILE A 31 9.66 12.96 2.71
N SER A 32 9.17 13.72 1.72
CA SER A 32 7.79 14.18 1.71
C SER A 32 6.88 13.08 1.22
N THR A 33 5.78 12.85 1.91
CA THR A 33 4.75 11.91 1.44
C THR A 33 3.45 12.65 1.17
N SER A 34 2.77 12.24 0.11
CA SER A 34 1.42 12.66 -0.19
C SER A 34 0.55 11.42 -0.11
N ILE A 35 -0.36 11.37 0.86
CA ILE A 35 -1.14 10.17 1.14
C ILE A 35 -2.61 10.39 0.82
N CYS A 36 -3.17 9.54 -0.03
CA CYS A 36 -4.60 9.49 -0.32
C CYS A 36 -5.16 8.19 0.24
N HIS A 37 -6.32 8.27 0.87
CA HIS A 37 -6.97 7.11 1.46
C HIS A 37 -8.37 6.93 0.89
N TYR A 38 -8.68 5.71 0.46
CA TYR A 38 -9.99 5.33 -0.05
C TYR A 38 -10.53 4.17 0.78
N PHE A 39 -11.80 4.27 1.18
CA PHE A 39 -12.45 3.26 2.00
C PHE A 39 -12.98 2.08 1.19
N ASN A 40 -13.10 2.25 -0.12
CA ASN A 40 -13.64 1.21 -1.00
C ASN A 40 -13.04 1.33 -2.40
N ASP A 41 -13.28 0.31 -3.21
CA ASP A 41 -12.77 0.22 -4.57
C ASP A 41 -13.45 1.20 -5.53
N LYS A 42 -14.71 1.53 -5.30
CA LYS A 42 -15.47 2.42 -6.19
C LYS A 42 -14.93 3.84 -6.18
N ASP A 43 -14.65 4.37 -4.99
CA ASP A 43 -14.11 5.72 -4.86
C ASP A 43 -12.74 5.83 -5.49
N PHE A 44 -11.96 4.76 -5.44
CA PHE A 44 -10.64 4.71 -6.06
C PHE A 44 -10.73 4.62 -7.58
N SER A 45 -11.66 3.83 -8.13
CA SER A 45 -11.72 3.55 -9.56
C SER A 45 -11.92 4.78 -10.44
N GLU A 46 -12.44 5.88 -9.87
CA GLU A 46 -12.67 7.13 -10.57
C GLU A 46 -11.49 8.09 -10.51
N LYS A 47 -10.41 7.72 -9.82
CA LYS A 47 -9.30 8.62 -9.58
C LYS A 47 -8.07 8.26 -10.41
N GLU A 48 -7.33 9.29 -10.83
CA GLU A 48 -6.05 9.13 -11.49
C GLU A 48 -4.95 8.91 -10.46
N TYR A 49 -3.94 8.14 -10.81
CA TYR A 49 -2.76 7.89 -9.98
C TYR A 49 -1.50 7.96 -10.84
N ASP A 50 -0.37 8.28 -10.20
CA ASP A 50 0.93 8.35 -10.87
C ASP A 50 1.51 6.96 -11.07
N GLU A 51 2.36 6.80 -12.10
CA GLU A 51 3.01 5.53 -12.41
C GLU A 51 3.94 5.05 -11.29
N ASP A 52 4.48 5.99 -10.52
CA ASP A 52 5.43 5.71 -9.44
C ASP A 52 4.76 5.59 -8.07
N GLU A 53 3.44 5.57 -8.04
CA GLU A 53 2.73 5.56 -6.77
C GLU A 53 2.96 4.27 -6.00
N LEU A 54 2.97 4.38 -4.67
CA LEU A 54 3.00 3.22 -3.79
C LEU A 54 1.59 2.93 -3.32
N PHE A 55 1.11 1.72 -3.56
CA PHE A 55 -0.20 1.28 -3.09
C PHE A 55 -0.06 0.38 -1.86
N PHE A 56 -0.82 0.72 -0.82
CA PHE A 56 -1.12 -0.21 0.27
C PHE A 56 -2.55 -0.67 0.09
N ILE A 57 -2.76 -1.94 -0.13
CA ILE A 57 -4.08 -2.49 -0.45
C ILE A 57 -4.45 -3.57 0.55
N ASP A 58 -5.53 -3.34 1.31
CA ASP A 58 -6.09 -4.38 2.17
C ASP A 58 -6.71 -5.46 1.26
N ILE A 59 -6.32 -6.70 1.47
CA ILE A 59 -6.87 -7.82 0.70
C ILE A 59 -8.36 -7.96 0.96
N GLU A 60 -8.79 -7.72 2.21
CA GLU A 60 -10.20 -7.78 2.57
C GLU A 60 -10.80 -6.38 2.63
N LEU A 61 -11.07 -5.81 1.47
CA LEU A 61 -11.57 -4.45 1.34
C LEU A 61 -13.11 -4.45 1.27
N GLY A 62 -13.75 -4.59 2.44
CA GLY A 62 -15.20 -4.70 2.51
C GLY A 62 -15.71 -5.89 1.72
N SER A 63 -16.59 -5.66 0.73
CA SER A 63 -17.09 -6.69 -0.16
C SER A 63 -16.13 -6.97 -1.33
N ALA A 64 -15.11 -6.15 -1.52
CA ALA A 64 -14.13 -6.30 -2.59
C ALA A 64 -12.91 -7.07 -2.12
N ASN A 65 -12.21 -7.70 -3.06
CA ASN A 65 -10.95 -8.38 -2.79
C ASN A 65 -9.80 -7.52 -3.32
N GLY A 66 -8.90 -7.11 -2.41
CA GLY A 66 -7.75 -6.27 -2.78
C GLY A 66 -6.81 -6.93 -3.79
N MET A 67 -6.75 -8.27 -3.78
CA MET A 67 -5.96 -8.99 -4.77
C MET A 67 -6.48 -8.76 -6.19
N ASP A 68 -7.81 -8.75 -6.36
CA ASP A 68 -8.42 -8.48 -7.66
C ASP A 68 -8.15 -7.05 -8.12
N ILE A 69 -8.14 -6.10 -7.19
CA ILE A 69 -7.79 -4.71 -7.49
C ILE A 69 -6.34 -4.62 -7.99
N ALA A 70 -5.42 -5.31 -7.32
CA ALA A 70 -4.02 -5.34 -7.72
C ALA A 70 -3.84 -5.96 -9.11
N LYS A 71 -4.55 -7.04 -9.41
CA LYS A 71 -4.53 -7.66 -10.73
C LYS A 71 -5.01 -6.67 -11.81
N GLN A 72 -6.07 -5.92 -11.51
CA GLN A 72 -6.57 -4.92 -12.45
C GLN A 72 -5.57 -3.79 -12.66
N LEU A 73 -4.91 -3.32 -11.59
CA LEU A 73 -3.85 -2.31 -11.70
C LEU A 73 -2.74 -2.78 -12.64
N ARG A 74 -2.28 -4.02 -12.47
CA ARG A 74 -1.22 -4.58 -13.34
C ARG A 74 -1.70 -4.69 -14.78
N LYS A 75 -2.93 -5.13 -14.98
CA LYS A 75 -3.52 -5.25 -16.31
C LYS A 75 -3.63 -3.90 -17.01
N ASP A 76 -3.90 -2.85 -16.25
CA ASP A 76 -4.01 -1.47 -16.77
C ASP A 76 -2.63 -0.82 -16.99
N GLY A 77 -1.55 -1.53 -16.71
CA GLY A 77 -0.19 -1.06 -17.00
C GLY A 77 0.55 -0.44 -15.82
N PHE A 78 -0.01 -0.50 -14.61
CA PHE A 78 0.68 0.03 -13.44
C PHE A 78 1.93 -0.80 -13.13
N CYS A 79 3.10 -0.15 -13.07
CA CYS A 79 4.38 -0.79 -12.83
C CYS A 79 5.01 -0.41 -11.48
N GLY A 80 4.31 0.36 -10.66
CA GLY A 80 4.82 0.79 -9.36
C GLY A 80 4.71 -0.29 -8.29
N ASN A 81 4.94 0.10 -7.06
CA ASN A 81 4.99 -0.82 -5.93
C ASN A 81 3.62 -1.05 -5.30
N ILE A 82 3.33 -2.31 -4.98
CA ILE A 82 2.12 -2.71 -4.27
C ILE A 82 2.54 -3.47 -3.01
N ILE A 83 2.02 -3.02 -1.86
CA ILE A 83 2.18 -3.71 -0.58
C ILE A 83 0.79 -4.07 -0.08
N PHE A 84 0.58 -5.35 0.19
CA PHE A 84 -0.71 -5.80 0.72
C PHE A 84 -0.77 -5.69 2.24
N LEU A 85 -1.94 -5.33 2.73
CA LEU A 85 -2.28 -5.34 4.15
C LEU A 85 -3.22 -6.52 4.40
N THR A 86 -2.96 -7.32 5.41
CA THR A 86 -3.85 -8.44 5.71
C THR A 86 -3.64 -8.94 7.14
N ALA A 87 -4.70 -9.51 7.72
CA ALA A 87 -4.61 -10.25 8.97
C ALA A 87 -4.26 -11.73 8.74
N PHE A 88 -4.20 -12.16 7.47
CA PHE A 88 -4.07 -13.58 7.13
C PHE A 88 -2.81 -13.86 6.33
N SER A 89 -1.93 -14.70 6.88
CA SER A 89 -0.65 -15.06 6.24
C SER A 89 -0.81 -15.94 4.99
N GLU A 90 -1.95 -16.60 4.83
CA GLU A 90 -2.19 -17.48 3.68
C GLU A 90 -2.23 -16.75 2.34
N TYR A 91 -2.45 -15.44 2.34
CA TYR A 91 -2.48 -14.66 1.11
C TYR A 91 -1.11 -14.34 0.53
N VAL A 92 -0.03 -14.64 1.25
CA VAL A 92 1.32 -14.27 0.81
C VAL A 92 1.67 -14.86 -0.56
N PHE A 93 1.23 -16.08 -0.84
CA PHE A 93 1.53 -16.74 -2.12
C PHE A 93 0.75 -16.15 -3.30
N ASP A 94 -0.43 -15.60 -3.05
CA ASP A 94 -1.28 -15.05 -4.13
C ASP A 94 -0.69 -13.77 -4.73
N GLY A 95 0.05 -12.99 -3.94
CA GLY A 95 0.69 -11.76 -4.42
C GLY A 95 1.80 -11.98 -5.43
N TYR A 96 2.27 -13.21 -5.57
CA TYR A 96 3.29 -13.54 -6.55
C TYR A 96 2.83 -13.21 -7.98
N HIS A 97 1.55 -13.40 -8.26
CA HIS A 97 0.99 -13.14 -9.59
C HIS A 97 0.86 -11.66 -9.93
N VAL A 98 0.88 -10.78 -8.93
CA VAL A 98 0.76 -9.33 -9.13
C VAL A 98 2.08 -8.62 -8.83
N GLN A 99 3.14 -9.36 -8.56
CA GLN A 99 4.46 -8.82 -8.27
C GLN A 99 4.43 -7.83 -7.12
N ALA A 100 3.75 -8.20 -6.04
CA ALA A 100 3.72 -7.38 -4.84
C ALA A 100 5.12 -7.25 -4.25
N LEU A 101 5.45 -6.05 -3.78
CA LEU A 101 6.73 -5.81 -3.13
C LEU A 101 6.80 -6.54 -1.79
N ASP A 102 5.71 -6.51 -1.03
CA ASP A 102 5.69 -7.11 0.29
C ASP A 102 4.26 -7.26 0.81
N TYR A 103 4.14 -7.90 1.95
CA TYR A 103 2.92 -8.06 2.73
C TYR A 103 3.15 -7.54 4.13
N LEU A 104 2.21 -6.73 4.62
CA LEU A 104 2.22 -6.29 6.01
C LEU A 104 1.09 -6.98 6.75
N LEU A 105 1.44 -7.89 7.65
CA LEU A 105 0.46 -8.56 8.50
C LEU A 105 0.01 -7.62 9.61
N LYS A 106 -1.30 -7.52 9.80
CA LYS A 106 -1.87 -6.74 10.90
C LYS A 106 -1.70 -7.49 12.22
N PRO A 107 -1.46 -6.82 13.35
CA PRO A 107 -1.26 -5.37 13.48
C PRO A 107 0.11 -4.92 12.96
N ILE A 108 0.10 -3.76 12.29
CA ILE A 108 1.31 -3.22 11.67
C ILE A 108 2.11 -2.47 12.73
N SER A 109 3.40 -2.81 12.84
CA SER A 109 4.33 -2.11 13.73
C SER A 109 5.26 -1.20 12.91
N GLN A 110 5.87 -0.23 13.60
CA GLN A 110 6.87 0.64 12.97
C GLN A 110 8.00 -0.17 12.36
N ASN A 111 8.48 -1.18 13.08
CA ASN A 111 9.58 -2.02 12.61
C ASN A 111 9.21 -2.78 11.34
N LYS A 112 8.02 -3.36 11.27
CA LYS A 112 7.55 -4.06 10.07
C LYS A 112 7.45 -3.12 8.88
N LEU A 113 6.92 -1.91 9.10
CA LEU A 113 6.81 -0.92 8.03
C LEU A 113 8.19 -0.51 7.52
N GLU A 114 9.12 -0.23 8.43
CA GLU A 114 10.48 0.16 8.05
C GLU A 114 11.15 -0.91 7.21
N GLN A 115 10.97 -2.18 7.55
CA GLN A 115 11.55 -3.28 6.79
C GLN A 115 11.01 -3.33 5.35
N CYS A 116 9.69 -3.20 5.19
CA CYS A 116 9.09 -3.27 3.86
C CYS A 116 9.38 -2.03 3.01
N MET A 117 9.69 -0.89 3.64
CA MET A 117 10.01 0.35 2.94
C MET A 117 11.48 0.46 2.51
N LYS A 118 12.35 -0.43 2.96
CA LYS A 118 13.78 -0.39 2.61
C LYS A 118 14.04 -0.40 1.10
N PRO A 119 13.42 -1.28 0.32
CA PRO A 119 13.66 -1.25 -1.14
C PRO A 119 13.22 0.06 -1.79
N ILE A 120 12.12 0.64 -1.30
CA ILE A 120 11.60 1.91 -1.81
C ILE A 120 12.59 3.03 -1.51
N LEU A 121 13.09 3.08 -0.27
CA LEU A 121 14.07 4.09 0.14
C LEU A 121 15.35 4.01 -0.69
N ARG A 122 15.86 2.80 -0.93
CA ARG A 122 17.06 2.59 -1.76
C ARG A 122 16.87 3.12 -3.17
N ASN A 123 15.70 2.92 -3.77
CA ASN A 123 15.43 3.37 -5.13
C ASN A 123 15.26 4.89 -5.23
N MET A 124 15.00 5.56 -4.11
CA MET A 124 14.86 7.02 -4.06
C MET A 124 16.20 7.75 -3.85
N GLN A 125 17.24 7.03 -3.51
CA GLN A 125 18.58 7.61 -3.23
C GLN A 125 19.49 7.64 -4.44
#